data_fdbb35e6d8d287325868f2d65fc4bfee
#
_entry.id   fdbb35e6d8d287325868f2d65fc4bfee
#
_cell.length_a   1.000
_cell.length_b   1.000
_cell.length_c   1.000
_cell.angle_alpha   90.00
_cell.angle_beta   90.00
_cell.angle_gamma   90.00
#
_symmetry.space_group_name_H-M   'P 1'
#
loop_
_entity.id
_entity.type
_entity.pdbx_description
1 polymer ?
#
loop_
_entity_poly.entity_id
_entity_poly.type
_entity_poly.pdbx_seq_one_letter_code
_entity_poly.pdbx_strand_id
1 'polypeptide(L)'
;RNTNYKIKNLNGIYRHIERKNTHYSNKNINKKNGIKNYSLKAPKTTYEKLFNTIRKQYDLKGQIKKVSNVACEYIITSDKEYFDKIGVDKTKKFFQTAYSFVCNYKELGEQYILSAKVHMDEKTPHMHIVFIPVIHTKDKKGNAIDKIACSSFWKGKDSYKYLQDNFHKYMQKAGFDLERGKNKGNEHLSIEQLKSLSNYGKIKEEIEKTPVKETNSTSLVLIVTENKK
;
A
#
# COMPACT_ATOMS: atom_id res chain seq x y z
N ARG A 1 3.32 1.75 -3.36
CA ARG A 1 4.32 0.68 -3.39
C ARG A 1 3.63 -0.64 -3.11
N ASN A 2 3.99 -1.68 -3.86
CA ASN A 2 3.59 -3.05 -3.58
C ASN A 2 4.83 -3.87 -3.20
N THR A 3 4.73 -4.65 -2.13
CA THR A 3 5.79 -5.56 -1.67
C THR A 3 5.17 -6.91 -1.34
N ASN A 4 5.85 -8.00 -1.71
CA ASN A 4 5.39 -9.36 -1.45
C ASN A 4 6.24 -10.01 -0.36
N TYR A 5 5.61 -10.72 0.55
CA TYR A 5 6.26 -11.25 1.74
C TYR A 5 6.12 -12.75 1.90
N LYS A 6 7.20 -13.39 2.33
CA LYS A 6 7.22 -14.78 2.79
C LYS A 6 6.78 -14.86 4.24
N ILE A 7 6.36 -16.03 4.71
CA ILE A 7 5.93 -16.23 6.11
C ILE A 7 6.97 -15.70 7.09
N LYS A 8 8.25 -16.02 6.92
CA LYS A 8 9.34 -15.58 7.81
C LYS A 8 9.48 -14.07 7.96
N ASN A 9 8.94 -13.28 7.04
CA ASN A 9 9.02 -11.83 7.08
C ASN A 9 7.83 -11.19 7.82
N LEU A 10 6.72 -11.92 8.04
CA LEU A 10 5.47 -11.37 8.56
C LEU A 10 5.60 -10.74 9.94
N ASN A 11 6.41 -11.33 10.83
CA ASN A 11 6.62 -10.77 12.18
C ASN A 11 7.44 -9.47 12.16
N GLY A 12 8.44 -9.37 11.28
CA GLY A 12 9.22 -8.13 11.12
C GLY A 12 8.36 -6.98 10.63
N ILE A 13 7.51 -7.25 9.63
CA ILE A 13 6.59 -6.26 9.06
C ILE A 13 5.54 -5.85 10.09
N TYR A 14 4.95 -6.82 10.81
CA TYR A 14 4.01 -6.54 11.90
C TYR A 14 4.60 -5.56 12.90
N ARG A 15 5.83 -5.81 13.37
CA ARG A 15 6.50 -4.93 14.34
C ARG A 15 6.75 -3.54 13.78
N HIS A 16 7.08 -3.43 12.50
CA HIS A 16 7.29 -2.14 11.84
C HIS A 16 5.98 -1.36 11.68
N ILE A 17 4.97 -1.96 11.07
CA ILE A 17 3.70 -1.31 10.74
C ILE A 17 2.90 -0.97 12.00
N GLU A 18 2.82 -1.89 12.96
CA GLU A 18 2.08 -1.68 14.21
C GLU A 18 2.87 -0.91 15.28
N ARG A 19 4.04 -0.36 14.88
CA ARG A 19 4.91 0.43 15.78
C ARG A 19 5.30 -0.32 17.06
N LYS A 20 5.64 -1.62 16.95
CA LYS A 20 6.05 -2.47 18.07
C LYS A 20 7.58 -2.48 18.30
N ASN A 21 8.36 -1.80 17.47
CA ASN A 21 9.81 -1.67 17.66
C ASN A 21 10.13 -0.54 18.64
N THR A 22 11.17 -0.74 19.45
CA THR A 22 11.71 0.29 20.34
C THR A 22 12.55 1.32 19.59
N HIS A 23 13.24 0.88 18.52
CA HIS A 23 14.09 1.70 17.67
C HIS A 23 13.72 1.54 16.20
N TYR A 24 13.81 2.62 15.45
CA TYR A 24 13.57 2.69 14.01
C TYR A 24 14.75 3.35 13.32
N SER A 25 15.21 2.78 12.21
CA SER A 25 16.24 3.39 11.35
C SER A 25 15.72 4.65 10.65
N ASN A 26 14.40 4.74 10.41
CA ASN A 26 13.77 5.91 9.83
C ASN A 26 13.68 7.05 10.86
N LYS A 27 14.58 8.04 10.73
CA LYS A 27 14.65 9.23 11.60
C LYS A 27 13.42 10.16 11.48
N ASN A 28 12.60 9.99 10.44
CA ASN A 28 11.39 10.81 10.23
C ASN A 28 10.20 10.38 11.10
N ILE A 29 10.31 9.26 11.81
CA ILE A 29 9.25 8.82 12.73
C ILE A 29 9.28 9.69 13.98
N ASN A 30 8.23 10.49 14.15
CA ASN A 30 8.03 11.30 15.35
C ASN A 30 7.15 10.55 16.34
N LYS A 31 7.78 9.93 17.35
CA LYS A 31 7.06 9.15 18.38
C LYS A 31 5.98 9.95 19.12
N LYS A 32 6.15 11.28 19.30
CA LYS A 32 5.14 12.14 19.91
C LYS A 32 3.85 12.22 19.08
N ASN A 33 3.98 12.13 17.76
CA ASN A 33 2.84 12.11 16.84
C ASN A 33 2.25 10.71 16.65
N GLY A 34 2.85 9.67 17.20
CA GLY A 34 2.37 8.29 17.09
C GLY A 34 0.94 8.07 17.60
N ILE A 35 0.49 8.92 18.54
CA ILE A 35 -0.90 8.92 19.01
C ILE A 35 -1.93 9.26 17.92
N LYS A 36 -1.51 9.91 16.83
CA LYS A 36 -2.35 10.24 15.68
C LYS A 36 -2.51 9.08 14.69
N ASN A 37 -1.68 8.03 14.83
CA ASN A 37 -1.78 6.84 13.99
C ASN A 37 -3.08 6.10 14.31
N TYR A 38 -3.75 5.59 13.28
CA TYR A 38 -4.99 4.84 13.48
C TYR A 38 -5.07 3.64 12.53
N SER A 39 -5.97 2.70 12.84
CA SER A 39 -6.18 1.52 12.02
C SER A 39 -7.60 1.54 11.46
N LEU A 40 -7.74 1.30 10.15
CA LEU A 40 -9.01 0.97 9.52
C LEU A 40 -9.35 -0.50 9.75
N LYS A 41 -8.31 -1.33 9.82
CA LYS A 41 -8.41 -2.71 10.31
C LYS A 41 -7.21 -3.01 11.20
N ALA A 42 -7.45 -3.17 12.49
CA ALA A 42 -6.42 -3.54 13.46
C ALA A 42 -6.24 -5.07 13.50
N PRO A 43 -5.00 -5.58 13.50
CA PRO A 43 -4.76 -7.01 13.64
C PRO A 43 -5.02 -7.46 15.08
N LYS A 44 -5.75 -8.57 15.25
CA LYS A 44 -6.03 -9.15 16.57
C LYS A 44 -4.80 -9.83 17.20
N THR A 45 -3.80 -10.17 16.40
CA THR A 45 -2.55 -10.83 16.81
C THR A 45 -1.45 -10.55 15.79
N THR A 46 -0.27 -11.21 15.88
CA THR A 46 0.78 -11.05 14.87
C THR A 46 0.30 -11.49 13.48
N TYR A 47 0.87 -10.90 12.42
CA TYR A 47 0.45 -11.23 11.05
C TYR A 47 0.63 -12.70 10.70
N GLU A 48 1.66 -13.37 11.24
CA GLU A 48 1.87 -14.79 11.00
C GLU A 48 0.76 -15.65 11.64
N LYS A 49 0.42 -15.38 12.92
CA LYS A 49 -0.68 -16.07 13.59
C LYS A 49 -2.01 -15.82 12.89
N LEU A 50 -2.26 -14.54 12.53
CA LEU A 50 -3.49 -14.16 11.83
C LEU A 50 -3.59 -14.80 10.45
N PHE A 51 -2.50 -14.86 9.69
CA PHE A 51 -2.41 -15.56 8.41
C PHE A 51 -2.81 -17.04 8.57
N ASN A 52 -2.24 -17.75 9.56
CA ASN A 52 -2.54 -19.15 9.79
C ASN A 52 -4.00 -19.35 10.22
N THR A 53 -4.55 -18.45 11.03
CA THR A 53 -5.96 -18.49 11.45
C THR A 53 -6.88 -18.32 10.25
N ILE A 54 -6.67 -17.27 9.42
CA ILE A 54 -7.47 -17.01 8.23
C ILE A 54 -7.39 -18.17 7.24
N ARG A 55 -6.17 -18.67 6.99
CA ARG A 55 -5.96 -19.81 6.10
C ARG A 55 -6.79 -21.03 6.52
N LYS A 56 -6.82 -21.33 7.82
CA LYS A 56 -7.61 -22.45 8.36
C LYS A 56 -9.11 -22.17 8.32
N GLN A 57 -9.52 -20.97 8.74
CA GLN A 57 -10.92 -20.56 8.84
C GLN A 57 -11.64 -20.60 7.48
N TYR A 58 -10.97 -20.14 6.42
CA TYR A 58 -11.52 -20.07 5.06
C TYR A 58 -11.04 -21.21 4.16
N ASP A 59 -10.42 -22.25 4.74
CA ASP A 59 -9.91 -23.43 4.00
C ASP A 59 -9.09 -23.04 2.74
N LEU A 60 -8.24 -22.02 2.86
CA LEU A 60 -7.50 -21.49 1.73
C LEU A 60 -6.53 -22.51 1.18
N LYS A 61 -6.77 -22.90 -0.07
CA LYS A 61 -5.93 -23.87 -0.79
C LYS A 61 -4.63 -23.25 -1.26
N GLY A 62 -3.72 -24.08 -1.71
CA GLY A 62 -2.40 -23.69 -2.22
C GLY A 62 -1.26 -24.26 -1.41
N GLN A 63 -0.27 -24.82 -2.13
CA GLN A 63 0.97 -25.30 -1.52
C GLN A 63 1.85 -24.11 -1.14
N ILE A 64 2.17 -23.98 0.16
CA ILE A 64 3.05 -22.94 0.67
C ILE A 64 4.43 -23.56 0.94
N LYS A 65 5.42 -23.16 0.16
CA LYS A 65 6.82 -23.48 0.33
C LYS A 65 7.52 -22.37 1.12
N LYS A 66 8.72 -22.61 1.66
CA LYS A 66 9.55 -21.60 2.35
C LYS A 66 9.78 -20.32 1.52
N VAL A 67 9.80 -20.45 0.19
CA VAL A 67 10.02 -19.34 -0.76
C VAL A 67 8.73 -18.69 -1.24
N SER A 68 7.54 -19.24 -0.91
CA SER A 68 6.26 -18.70 -1.38
C SER A 68 5.97 -17.33 -0.79
N ASN A 69 5.54 -16.40 -1.63
CA ASN A 69 4.97 -15.13 -1.18
C ASN A 69 3.52 -15.39 -0.73
N VAL A 70 3.23 -15.09 0.51
CA VAL A 70 1.93 -15.39 1.17
C VAL A 70 1.15 -14.15 1.56
N ALA A 71 1.78 -12.99 1.55
CA ALA A 71 1.13 -11.72 1.79
C ALA A 71 1.69 -10.65 0.86
N CYS A 72 0.86 -9.68 0.58
CA CYS A 72 1.19 -8.47 -0.16
C CYS A 72 0.95 -7.25 0.71
N GLU A 73 1.72 -6.19 0.47
CA GLU A 73 1.53 -4.90 1.10
C GLU A 73 1.36 -3.83 0.03
N TYR A 74 0.39 -2.94 0.23
CA TYR A 74 0.34 -1.65 -0.45
C TYR A 74 0.70 -0.54 0.52
N ILE A 75 1.54 0.39 0.07
CA ILE A 75 1.69 1.70 0.72
C ILE A 75 0.94 2.69 -0.16
N ILE A 76 -0.11 3.29 0.42
CA ILE A 76 -0.97 4.25 -0.24
C ILE A 76 -0.74 5.62 0.38
N THR A 77 -0.43 6.60 -0.45
CA THR A 77 -0.17 7.98 -0.05
C THR A 77 -0.46 8.94 -1.21
N SER A 78 -0.36 10.22 -0.94
CA SER A 78 -0.24 11.32 -1.92
C SER A 78 0.84 12.28 -1.44
N ASP A 79 1.01 13.41 -2.10
CA ASP A 79 1.95 14.43 -1.69
C ASP A 79 1.50 15.09 -0.38
N LYS A 80 2.46 15.57 0.41
CA LYS A 80 2.18 16.23 1.69
C LYS A 80 1.27 17.44 1.48
N GLU A 81 1.59 18.25 0.48
CA GLU A 81 0.85 19.46 0.10
C GLU A 81 -0.63 19.16 -0.20
N TYR A 82 -0.89 18.01 -0.83
CA TYR A 82 -2.26 17.57 -1.08
C TYR A 82 -3.01 17.31 0.22
N PHE A 83 -2.41 16.57 1.16
CA PHE A 83 -3.05 16.29 2.46
C PHE A 83 -3.23 17.56 3.29
N ASP A 84 -2.27 18.48 3.25
CA ASP A 84 -2.40 19.79 3.90
C ASP A 84 -3.57 20.61 3.31
N LYS A 85 -3.74 20.59 1.98
CA LYS A 85 -4.83 21.28 1.26
C LYS A 85 -6.21 20.70 1.59
N ILE A 86 -6.36 19.37 1.62
CA ILE A 86 -7.67 18.76 1.86
C ILE A 86 -8.06 18.70 3.33
N GLY A 87 -7.12 18.84 4.24
CA GLY A 87 -7.32 18.83 5.69
C GLY A 87 -7.53 17.43 6.28
N VAL A 88 -7.61 17.37 7.62
CA VAL A 88 -7.57 16.10 8.37
C VAL A 88 -8.74 15.18 8.06
N ASP A 89 -9.97 15.70 8.01
CA ASP A 89 -11.16 14.87 7.83
C ASP A 89 -11.26 14.29 6.43
N LYS A 90 -10.93 15.08 5.39
CA LYS A 90 -10.83 14.57 4.03
C LYS A 90 -9.67 13.58 3.88
N THR A 91 -8.56 13.78 4.60
CA THR A 91 -7.45 12.81 4.65
C THR A 91 -7.90 11.46 5.23
N LYS A 92 -8.70 11.46 6.30
CA LYS A 92 -9.30 10.22 6.83
C LYS A 92 -10.21 9.55 5.80
N LYS A 93 -11.07 10.33 5.15
CA LYS A 93 -11.96 9.84 4.09
C LYS A 93 -11.17 9.29 2.90
N PHE A 94 -10.04 9.92 2.52
CA PHE A 94 -9.13 9.41 1.49
C PHE A 94 -8.65 7.99 1.80
N PHE A 95 -8.11 7.75 3.01
CA PHE A 95 -7.63 6.43 3.39
C PHE A 95 -8.77 5.41 3.54
N GLN A 96 -9.93 5.82 3.99
CA GLN A 96 -11.12 4.96 4.08
C GLN A 96 -11.59 4.50 2.68
N THR A 97 -11.63 5.43 1.73
CA THR A 97 -11.95 5.15 0.33
C THR A 97 -10.90 4.22 -0.31
N ALA A 98 -9.63 4.50 -0.06
CA ALA A 98 -8.53 3.65 -0.55
C ALA A 98 -8.57 2.23 0.04
N TYR A 99 -8.93 2.09 1.31
CA TYR A 99 -9.16 0.80 1.97
C TYR A 99 -10.29 0.02 1.28
N SER A 100 -11.44 0.67 1.05
CA SER A 100 -12.58 0.05 0.36
C SER A 100 -12.22 -0.40 -1.06
N PHE A 101 -11.41 0.39 -1.79
CA PHE A 101 -10.89 -0.03 -3.09
C PHE A 101 -10.11 -1.35 -3.00
N VAL A 102 -9.17 -1.46 -2.04
CA VAL A 102 -8.34 -2.67 -1.91
C VAL A 102 -9.18 -3.88 -1.54
N CYS A 103 -10.15 -3.72 -0.62
CA CYS A 103 -11.05 -4.82 -0.24
C CYS A 103 -11.85 -5.38 -1.44
N ASN A 104 -12.21 -4.52 -2.40
CA ASN A 104 -12.99 -4.91 -3.57
C ASN A 104 -12.13 -5.24 -4.80
N TYR A 105 -10.84 -4.89 -4.79
CA TYR A 105 -9.98 -5.11 -5.95
C TYR A 105 -9.79 -6.60 -6.21
N LYS A 106 -10.14 -7.04 -7.43
CA LYS A 106 -10.15 -8.46 -7.82
C LYS A 106 -10.97 -9.35 -6.88
N GLU A 107 -12.06 -8.82 -6.33
CA GLU A 107 -12.94 -9.54 -5.40
C GLU A 107 -12.21 -10.06 -4.15
N LEU A 108 -11.12 -9.39 -3.74
CA LEU A 108 -10.25 -9.85 -2.67
C LEU A 108 -11.02 -10.20 -1.39
N GLY A 109 -11.93 -9.31 -0.98
CA GLY A 109 -12.67 -9.47 0.28
C GLY A 109 -11.92 -8.96 1.51
N GLU A 110 -12.63 -8.28 2.40
CA GLU A 110 -12.07 -7.72 3.62
C GLU A 110 -11.50 -8.78 4.58
N GLN A 111 -12.06 -10.01 4.56
CA GLN A 111 -11.63 -11.12 5.40
C GLN A 111 -10.17 -11.51 5.19
N TYR A 112 -9.60 -11.21 4.02
CA TYR A 112 -8.21 -11.54 3.68
C TYR A 112 -7.23 -10.39 3.95
N ILE A 113 -7.72 -9.24 4.44
CA ILE A 113 -6.85 -8.15 4.92
C ILE A 113 -6.33 -8.49 6.32
N LEU A 114 -5.01 -8.50 6.51
CA LEU A 114 -4.36 -8.72 7.80
C LEU A 114 -4.36 -7.45 8.66
N SER A 115 -4.09 -6.31 8.04
CA SER A 115 -4.06 -5.00 8.69
C SER A 115 -4.21 -3.87 7.67
N ALA A 116 -4.80 -2.76 8.10
CA ALA A 116 -4.78 -1.48 7.41
C ALA A 116 -4.49 -0.38 8.43
N LYS A 117 -3.22 0.07 8.46
CA LYS A 117 -2.69 1.05 9.42
C LYS A 117 -2.31 2.34 8.74
N VAL A 118 -2.86 3.44 9.23
CA VAL A 118 -2.50 4.79 8.77
C VAL A 118 -1.46 5.38 9.70
N HIS A 119 -0.33 5.77 9.13
CA HIS A 119 0.75 6.47 9.80
C HIS A 119 0.62 7.97 9.56
N MET A 120 0.45 8.71 10.65
CA MET A 120 0.44 10.17 10.71
C MET A 120 1.68 10.71 11.45
N ASP A 121 2.58 9.82 11.86
CA ASP A 121 3.77 10.09 12.65
C ASP A 121 5.03 10.32 11.80
N GLU A 122 4.89 10.33 10.49
CA GLU A 122 5.96 10.63 9.53
C GLU A 122 5.67 11.93 8.77
N LYS A 123 6.62 12.34 7.90
CA LYS A 123 6.53 13.60 7.13
C LYS A 123 5.24 13.68 6.29
N THR A 124 4.85 12.56 5.67
CA THR A 124 3.66 12.48 4.80
C THR A 124 2.75 11.38 5.31
N PRO A 125 1.45 11.62 5.48
CA PRO A 125 0.47 10.60 5.82
C PRO A 125 0.47 9.45 4.81
N HIS A 126 0.48 8.21 5.29
CA HIS A 126 0.41 7.05 4.41
C HIS A 126 -0.24 5.87 5.11
N MET A 127 -0.87 5.01 4.32
CA MET A 127 -1.50 3.79 4.80
C MET A 127 -0.71 2.57 4.34
N HIS A 128 -0.38 1.71 5.29
CA HIS A 128 0.05 0.34 5.04
C HIS A 128 -1.18 -0.56 5.05
N ILE A 129 -1.41 -1.29 3.98
CA ILE A 129 -2.44 -2.32 3.92
C ILE A 129 -1.80 -3.65 3.54
N VAL A 130 -1.88 -4.63 4.45
CA VAL A 130 -1.30 -5.96 4.29
C VAL A 130 -2.41 -6.98 4.11
N PHE A 131 -2.33 -7.79 3.08
CA PHE A 131 -3.37 -8.76 2.72
C PHE A 131 -2.80 -10.07 2.17
N ILE A 132 -3.61 -11.11 2.25
CA ILE A 132 -3.32 -12.43 1.65
C ILE A 132 -3.80 -12.38 0.20
N PRO A 133 -2.94 -12.63 -0.83
CA PRO A 133 -3.33 -12.60 -2.23
C PRO A 133 -4.13 -13.86 -2.60
N VAL A 134 -5.43 -13.83 -2.31
CA VAL A 134 -6.38 -14.90 -2.61
C VAL A 134 -6.94 -14.72 -4.01
N ILE A 135 -7.03 -15.81 -4.74
CA ILE A 135 -7.76 -15.91 -6.02
C ILE A 135 -8.92 -16.87 -5.87
N HIS A 136 -10.06 -16.51 -6.44
CA HIS A 136 -11.24 -17.37 -6.57
C HIS A 136 -11.10 -18.19 -7.86
N THR A 137 -11.14 -19.52 -7.75
CA THR A 137 -10.89 -20.43 -8.87
C THR A 137 -11.63 -21.73 -8.69
N LYS A 138 -11.46 -22.69 -9.60
CA LYS A 138 -12.00 -24.06 -9.49
C LYS A 138 -10.88 -25.07 -9.33
N ASP A 139 -11.18 -26.13 -8.58
CA ASP A 139 -10.31 -27.30 -8.48
C ASP A 139 -10.41 -28.19 -9.74
N LYS A 140 -9.66 -29.30 -9.77
CA LYS A 140 -9.69 -30.24 -10.90
C LYS A 140 -11.03 -30.94 -11.09
N LYS A 141 -11.90 -30.92 -10.08
CA LYS A 141 -13.26 -31.52 -10.12
C LYS A 141 -14.32 -30.48 -10.44
N GLY A 142 -13.95 -29.21 -10.68
CA GLY A 142 -14.87 -28.12 -10.98
C GLY A 142 -15.45 -27.40 -9.77
N ASN A 143 -15.09 -27.78 -8.53
CA ASN A 143 -15.57 -27.12 -7.31
C ASN A 143 -14.92 -25.74 -7.13
N ALA A 144 -15.70 -24.74 -6.70
CA ALA A 144 -15.16 -23.43 -6.35
C ALA A 144 -14.23 -23.52 -5.14
N ILE A 145 -13.07 -22.91 -5.24
CA ILE A 145 -12.07 -22.86 -4.17
C ILE A 145 -11.41 -21.49 -4.08
N ASP A 146 -11.04 -21.11 -2.87
CA ASP A 146 -10.19 -19.96 -2.60
C ASP A 146 -8.74 -20.41 -2.44
N LYS A 147 -7.83 -19.78 -3.18
CA LYS A 147 -6.44 -20.23 -3.24
C LYS A 147 -5.46 -19.07 -3.00
N ILE A 148 -4.47 -19.30 -2.13
CA ILE A 148 -3.35 -18.37 -1.98
C ILE A 148 -2.42 -18.53 -3.17
N ALA A 149 -2.34 -17.51 -4.04
CA ALA A 149 -1.54 -17.58 -5.26
C ALA A 149 -1.04 -16.20 -5.71
N CYS A 150 0.01 -15.71 -5.08
CA CYS A 150 0.56 -14.37 -5.32
C CYS A 150 0.90 -14.13 -6.81
N SER A 151 1.55 -15.09 -7.48
CA SER A 151 1.87 -14.98 -8.92
C SER A 151 0.63 -14.91 -9.82
N SER A 152 -0.43 -15.67 -9.47
CA SER A 152 -1.69 -15.63 -10.22
C SER A 152 -2.48 -14.35 -9.93
N PHE A 153 -2.44 -13.84 -8.70
CA PHE A 153 -3.04 -12.57 -8.32
C PHE A 153 -2.45 -11.41 -9.14
N TRP A 154 -1.15 -11.47 -9.43
CA TRP A 154 -0.40 -10.50 -10.22
C TRP A 154 -0.17 -10.93 -11.67
N LYS A 155 -0.99 -11.85 -12.17
CA LYS A 155 -0.83 -12.34 -13.55
C LYS A 155 -1.03 -11.22 -14.57
N GLY A 156 -0.10 -11.16 -15.54
CA GLY A 156 -0.11 -10.21 -16.64
C GLY A 156 0.95 -9.12 -16.52
N LYS A 157 1.59 -8.79 -17.64
CA LYS A 157 2.67 -7.79 -17.75
C LYS A 157 2.24 -6.42 -17.21
N ASP A 158 1.00 -6.04 -17.43
CA ASP A 158 0.45 -4.72 -17.08
C ASP A 158 -0.39 -4.73 -15.78
N SER A 159 -0.32 -5.80 -14.96
CA SER A 159 -1.17 -5.94 -13.78
C SER A 159 -1.05 -4.76 -12.81
N TYR A 160 0.16 -4.22 -12.62
CA TYR A 160 0.40 -3.06 -11.77
C TYR A 160 -0.08 -1.74 -12.40
N LYS A 161 0.02 -1.60 -13.73
CA LYS A 161 -0.53 -0.46 -14.45
C LYS A 161 -2.06 -0.42 -14.29
N TYR A 162 -2.72 -1.57 -14.50
CA TYR A 162 -4.17 -1.69 -14.30
C TYR A 162 -4.59 -1.41 -12.86
N LEU A 163 -3.82 -1.86 -11.87
CA LEU A 163 -4.07 -1.52 -10.47
C LEU A 163 -4.05 -0.01 -10.27
N GLN A 164 -3.01 0.67 -10.75
CA GLN A 164 -2.86 2.12 -10.59
C GLN A 164 -3.97 2.89 -11.33
N ASP A 165 -4.31 2.49 -12.56
CA ASP A 165 -5.36 3.12 -13.36
C ASP A 165 -6.74 2.97 -12.70
N ASN A 166 -7.06 1.77 -12.21
CA ASN A 166 -8.31 1.51 -11.50
C ASN A 166 -8.37 2.25 -10.16
N PHE A 167 -7.28 2.29 -9.41
CA PHE A 167 -7.20 3.04 -8.16
C PHE A 167 -7.43 4.53 -8.39
N HIS A 168 -6.74 5.12 -9.36
CA HIS A 168 -6.91 6.52 -9.73
C HIS A 168 -8.36 6.85 -10.10
N LYS A 169 -8.95 6.08 -11.02
CA LYS A 169 -10.35 6.24 -11.43
C LYS A 169 -11.32 6.12 -10.25
N TYR A 170 -11.07 5.17 -9.34
CA TYR A 170 -11.90 4.97 -8.16
C TYR A 170 -11.85 6.17 -7.21
N MET A 171 -10.64 6.68 -6.95
CA MET A 171 -10.44 7.85 -6.09
C MET A 171 -11.05 9.12 -6.71
N GLN A 172 -10.90 9.33 -8.03
CA GLN A 172 -11.54 10.45 -8.72
C GLN A 172 -13.07 10.38 -8.63
N LYS A 173 -13.68 9.20 -8.84
CA LYS A 173 -15.13 9.00 -8.67
C LYS A 173 -15.60 9.32 -7.24
N ALA A 174 -14.75 9.12 -6.24
CA ALA A 174 -15.04 9.46 -4.85
C ALA A 174 -14.83 10.94 -4.52
N GLY A 175 -14.48 11.77 -5.52
CA GLY A 175 -14.32 13.23 -5.36
C GLY A 175 -12.93 13.67 -4.91
N PHE A 176 -11.90 12.82 -5.06
CA PHE A 176 -10.52 13.20 -4.83
C PHE A 176 -9.88 13.63 -6.16
N ASP A 177 -9.54 14.91 -6.23
CA ASP A 177 -8.84 15.50 -7.39
C ASP A 177 -7.35 15.11 -7.32
N LEU A 178 -7.01 14.08 -8.05
CA LEU A 178 -5.68 13.47 -8.06
C LEU A 178 -5.22 13.26 -9.48
N GLU A 179 -3.97 13.60 -9.75
CA GLU A 179 -3.32 13.16 -10.98
C GLU A 179 -2.81 11.72 -10.85
N ARG A 180 -2.91 10.99 -11.94
CA ARG A 180 -2.29 9.68 -12.01
C ARG A 180 -0.77 9.84 -12.05
N GLY A 181 -0.09 9.27 -11.07
CA GLY A 181 1.37 9.27 -11.03
C GLY A 181 1.98 8.73 -12.32
N LYS A 182 2.86 9.49 -12.95
CA LYS A 182 3.59 9.08 -14.15
C LYS A 182 4.74 8.19 -13.71
N ASN A 183 4.78 6.94 -14.20
CA ASN A 183 5.98 6.12 -14.07
C ASN A 183 7.09 6.75 -14.94
N LYS A 184 8.00 7.47 -14.32
CA LYS A 184 9.21 7.95 -14.97
C LYS A 184 10.21 6.80 -15.06
N GLY A 185 10.11 6.02 -16.14
CA GLY A 185 11.09 5.00 -16.49
C GLY A 185 11.05 3.71 -15.67
N ASN A 186 11.70 2.66 -16.19
CA ASN A 186 11.85 1.34 -15.56
C ASN A 186 12.94 1.33 -14.46
N GLU A 187 13.37 2.46 -13.95
CA GLU A 187 14.37 2.51 -12.88
C GLU A 187 13.71 2.26 -11.52
N HIS A 188 14.08 1.15 -10.91
CA HIS A 188 13.78 0.84 -9.53
C HIS A 188 14.59 1.74 -8.61
N LEU A 189 14.07 2.94 -8.35
CA LEU A 189 14.69 3.86 -7.43
C LEU A 189 14.53 3.35 -5.99
N SER A 190 15.63 3.35 -5.23
CA SER A 190 15.58 3.10 -3.78
C SER A 190 14.76 4.19 -3.09
N ILE A 191 14.29 3.92 -1.87
CA ILE A 191 13.59 4.92 -1.05
C ILE A 191 14.46 6.18 -0.86
N GLU A 192 15.78 6.01 -0.79
CA GLU A 192 16.75 7.12 -0.67
C GLU A 192 16.84 7.92 -1.97
N GLN A 193 16.85 7.24 -3.12
CA GLN A 193 16.79 7.88 -4.43
C GLN A 193 15.47 8.59 -4.68
N LEU A 194 14.34 7.97 -4.27
CA LEU A 194 13.03 8.61 -4.32
C LEU A 194 12.96 9.84 -3.40
N LYS A 195 13.58 9.77 -2.21
CA LYS A 195 13.71 10.91 -1.30
C LYS A 195 14.63 12.01 -1.86
N SER A 196 15.70 11.65 -2.57
CA SER A 196 16.60 12.63 -3.22
C SER A 196 15.96 13.30 -4.44
N LEU A 197 15.13 12.57 -5.19
CA LEU A 197 14.33 13.13 -6.29
C LEU A 197 13.13 13.95 -5.78
N SER A 198 12.61 13.64 -4.61
CA SER A 198 11.58 14.44 -3.93
C SER A 198 12.15 15.62 -3.14
N ASN A 199 13.40 16.00 -3.38
CA ASN A 199 13.95 17.29 -2.96
C ASN A 199 13.31 18.44 -3.78
N TYR A 200 11.99 18.45 -3.78
CA TYR A 200 11.13 19.51 -4.32
C TYR A 200 11.48 20.89 -3.76
N GLY A 201 12.13 20.95 -2.60
CA GLY A 201 12.63 22.18 -2.02
C GLY A 201 13.66 22.90 -2.91
N LYS A 202 14.58 22.18 -3.54
CA LYS A 202 15.58 22.78 -4.44
C LYS A 202 15.01 23.13 -5.80
N ILE A 203 14.08 22.31 -6.32
CA ILE A 203 13.39 22.59 -7.58
C ILE A 203 12.40 23.75 -7.42
N LYS A 204 11.80 23.91 -6.24
CA LYS A 204 10.90 25.03 -5.94
C LYS A 204 11.65 26.38 -5.91
N GLU A 205 12.86 26.41 -5.38
CA GLU A 205 13.70 27.63 -5.42
C GLU A 205 14.17 27.99 -6.85
N GLU A 206 14.34 27.00 -7.74
CA GLU A 206 14.66 27.29 -9.16
C GLU A 206 13.43 27.68 -9.97
N ILE A 207 12.24 27.14 -9.66
CA ILE A 207 10.99 27.46 -10.36
C ILE A 207 10.43 28.82 -9.90
N GLU A 208 10.60 29.21 -8.63
CA GLU A 208 10.19 30.54 -8.14
C GLU A 208 11.02 31.69 -8.75
N LYS A 209 12.15 31.38 -9.40
CA LYS A 209 12.94 32.37 -10.17
C LYS A 209 12.52 32.51 -11.63
N THR A 210 11.55 31.70 -12.11
CA THR A 210 11.06 31.76 -13.49
C THR A 210 9.55 31.93 -13.48
N PRO A 211 8.97 33.02 -14.02
CA PRO A 211 7.52 33.24 -14.00
C PRO A 211 6.83 32.31 -15.00
N VAL A 212 6.26 31.23 -14.54
CA VAL A 212 5.41 30.32 -15.33
C VAL A 212 4.06 30.17 -14.65
N LYS A 213 3.00 30.31 -15.43
CA LYS A 213 1.58 30.20 -15.04
C LYS A 213 1.31 28.96 -14.18
N GLU A 214 0.61 29.17 -13.07
CA GLU A 214 0.16 28.13 -12.14
C GLU A 214 -0.70 27.09 -12.85
N THR A 215 -0.19 25.88 -12.93
CA THR A 215 -1.00 24.67 -13.06
C THR A 215 -0.85 23.87 -11.78
N ASN A 216 -1.90 23.90 -10.95
CA ASN A 216 -2.00 23.10 -9.72
C ASN A 216 -2.09 21.61 -10.09
N SER A 217 -0.96 20.92 -10.18
CA SER A 217 -0.93 19.48 -10.41
C SER A 217 -0.56 18.73 -9.12
N THR A 218 -1.49 17.91 -8.64
CA THR A 218 -1.35 17.06 -7.45
C THR A 218 -1.20 15.62 -7.91
N SER A 219 -0.05 14.99 -7.63
CA SER A 219 0.22 13.63 -8.10
C SER A 219 -0.18 12.57 -7.08
N LEU A 220 -0.96 11.58 -7.51
CA LEU A 220 -1.23 10.36 -6.75
C LEU A 220 -0.06 9.40 -6.93
N VAL A 221 0.63 9.06 -5.84
CA VAL A 221 1.74 8.10 -5.87
C VAL A 221 1.30 6.77 -5.28
N LEU A 222 0.92 5.83 -6.12
CA LEU A 222 0.91 4.41 -5.79
C LEU A 222 2.26 3.83 -6.22
N ILE A 223 3.21 3.74 -5.28
CA ILE A 223 4.55 3.24 -5.60
C ILE A 223 4.53 1.71 -5.61
N VAL A 224 4.81 1.14 -6.78
CA VAL A 224 4.95 -0.31 -6.97
C VAL A 224 6.42 -0.67 -7.11
N THR A 225 6.96 -1.49 -6.21
CA THR A 225 8.32 -2.05 -6.34
C THR A 225 8.25 -3.56 -6.49
N GLU A 226 8.86 -4.08 -7.55
CA GLU A 226 9.18 -5.50 -7.68
C GLU A 226 10.51 -5.77 -6.96
N ASN A 227 10.55 -6.73 -6.06
CA ASN A 227 11.82 -7.31 -5.65
C ASN A 227 12.21 -8.36 -6.69
N LYS A 228 13.12 -8.03 -7.62
CA LYS A 228 13.87 -9.05 -8.36
C LYS A 228 14.82 -9.75 -7.39
N LYS A 229 14.98 -11.06 -7.61
CA LYS A 229 15.87 -11.97 -6.87
C LYS A 229 17.29 -11.47 -6.84
#